data_92cdd559b9aa573ba8d636aa08232e75
#
_entry.id   92cdd559b9aa573ba8d636aa08232e75
#
_cell.length_a   1.000
_cell.length_b   1.000
_cell.length_c   1.000
_cell.angle_alpha   90.00
_cell.angle_beta   90.00
_cell.angle_gamma   90.00
#
_symmetry.space_group_name_H-M   'P 1'
#
loop_
_entity.id
_entity.type
_entity.pdbx_description
1 polymer ?
#
loop_
_entity_poly.entity_id
_entity_poly.type
_entity_poly.pdbx_seq_one_letter_code
_entity_poly.pdbx_strand_id
1 'polypeptide(L)'
;MIDKENHLFRVFFLIYLFVGIYLSLTTGISHDEYHEQLNWEKNAEGAISFFRTGEYANLINYIDKYHGIGFHYISIPFQELFNGIVYDINDISQYGSLLVAKHSAIFFIFTISGYFYFLINHKISQDLLFSKISTIIYLLYPYLFGHAQFNLKDIPFLSFWIICSYFFLNIIEDLYLDKKIKLKSLFFLSFLTAFLISIRISGLIIFIQYFIGLITLFNFKKFKLNNLISKNLTNIFISIFLFL
;
A
#
# COMPACT_ATOMS: atom_id res chain seq x y z
N MET A 1 -14.81 23.16 -19.93
CA MET A 1 -13.68 22.37 -20.53
C MET A 1 -12.96 21.56 -19.46
N ILE A 2 -12.62 22.10 -18.30
CA ILE A 2 -11.92 21.42 -17.19
C ILE A 2 -12.69 20.19 -16.66
N ASP A 3 -14.03 20.25 -16.57
CA ASP A 3 -14.85 19.12 -16.09
C ASP A 3 -14.84 17.91 -17.05
N LYS A 4 -14.83 18.15 -18.37
CA LYS A 4 -14.84 17.09 -19.38
C LYS A 4 -13.51 16.32 -19.41
N GLU A 5 -12.39 17.01 -19.23
CA GLU A 5 -11.06 16.39 -19.15
C GLU A 5 -10.87 15.56 -17.88
N ASN A 6 -11.46 16.00 -16.77
CA ASN A 6 -11.45 15.22 -15.52
C ASN A 6 -12.34 13.99 -15.63
N HIS A 7 -13.45 14.06 -16.38
CA HIS A 7 -14.33 12.92 -16.61
C HIS A 7 -13.61 11.81 -17.40
N LEU A 8 -12.90 12.16 -18.49
CA LEU A 8 -12.15 11.17 -19.27
C LEU A 8 -11.06 10.47 -18.45
N PHE A 9 -10.37 11.21 -17.58
CA PHE A 9 -9.36 10.62 -16.72
C PHE A 9 -9.95 9.64 -15.67
N ARG A 10 -11.13 9.95 -15.11
CA ARG A 10 -11.87 9.03 -14.23
C ARG A 10 -12.34 7.79 -14.97
N VAL A 11 -12.85 7.96 -16.20
CA VAL A 11 -13.25 6.83 -17.05
C VAL A 11 -12.04 5.95 -17.36
N PHE A 12 -10.87 6.52 -17.64
CA PHE A 12 -9.62 5.76 -17.80
C PHE A 12 -9.32 4.89 -16.58
N PHE A 13 -9.39 5.45 -15.36
CA PHE A 13 -9.16 4.66 -14.13
C PHE A 13 -10.14 3.51 -13.97
N LEU A 14 -11.43 3.73 -14.28
CA LEU A 14 -12.43 2.67 -14.20
C LEU A 14 -12.17 1.56 -15.21
N ILE A 15 -11.93 1.92 -16.48
CA ILE A 15 -11.61 0.94 -17.53
C ILE A 15 -10.32 0.20 -17.17
N TYR A 16 -9.28 0.90 -16.76
CA TYR A 16 -8.00 0.34 -16.35
C TYR A 16 -8.17 -0.69 -15.21
N LEU A 17 -8.97 -0.33 -14.19
CA LEU A 17 -9.26 -1.20 -13.06
C LEU A 17 -9.96 -2.49 -13.50
N PHE A 18 -11.06 -2.37 -14.26
CA PHE A 18 -11.84 -3.56 -14.66
C PHE A 18 -11.06 -4.47 -15.61
N VAL A 19 -10.41 -3.89 -16.62
CA VAL A 19 -9.58 -4.64 -17.57
C VAL A 19 -8.42 -5.32 -16.83
N GLY A 20 -7.76 -4.60 -15.94
CA GLY A 20 -6.62 -5.15 -15.22
C GLY A 20 -7.00 -6.21 -14.19
N ILE A 21 -8.14 -6.09 -13.50
CA ILE A 21 -8.66 -7.17 -12.64
C ILE A 21 -8.96 -8.41 -13.51
N TYR A 22 -9.63 -8.25 -14.64
CA TYR A 22 -9.91 -9.38 -15.53
C TYR A 22 -8.62 -10.07 -15.98
N LEU A 23 -7.61 -9.29 -16.42
CA LEU A 23 -6.31 -9.84 -16.82
C LEU A 23 -5.61 -10.54 -15.65
N SER A 24 -5.66 -9.99 -14.45
CA SER A 24 -5.04 -10.58 -13.27
C SER A 24 -5.67 -11.94 -12.90
N LEU A 25 -6.97 -12.12 -13.09
CA LEU A 25 -7.67 -13.37 -12.85
C LEU A 25 -7.38 -14.45 -13.90
N THR A 26 -6.76 -14.10 -15.03
CA THR A 26 -6.34 -15.02 -16.09
C THR A 26 -4.82 -15.21 -16.16
N THR A 27 -4.07 -14.52 -15.28
CA THR A 27 -2.61 -14.66 -15.22
C THR A 27 -2.23 -15.95 -14.49
N GLY A 28 -1.18 -16.62 -14.97
CA GLY A 28 -0.66 -17.84 -14.37
C GLY A 28 -0.06 -17.62 -12.97
N ILE A 29 0.10 -18.70 -12.22
CA ILE A 29 0.67 -18.70 -10.87
C ILE A 29 2.20 -18.58 -10.98
N SER A 30 2.79 -17.66 -10.22
CA SER A 30 4.24 -17.55 -10.08
C SER A 30 4.78 -18.55 -9.05
N HIS A 31 6.07 -18.88 -9.18
CA HIS A 31 6.73 -19.85 -8.28
C HIS A 31 6.66 -19.44 -6.79
N ASP A 32 6.75 -18.15 -6.52
CA ASP A 32 6.80 -17.64 -5.14
C ASP A 32 5.42 -17.65 -4.44
N GLU A 33 4.32 -17.71 -5.18
CA GLU A 33 2.97 -17.58 -4.59
C GLU A 33 2.62 -18.75 -3.64
N TYR A 34 3.10 -19.95 -3.92
CA TYR A 34 2.95 -21.09 -3.00
C TYR A 34 3.64 -20.84 -1.66
N HIS A 35 4.81 -20.24 -1.70
CA HIS A 35 5.57 -19.88 -0.51
C HIS A 35 4.86 -18.77 0.29
N GLU A 36 4.35 -17.76 -0.40
CA GLU A 36 3.59 -16.67 0.21
C GLU A 36 2.31 -17.20 0.89
N GLN A 37 1.61 -18.12 0.23
CA GLN A 37 0.43 -18.75 0.81
C GLN A 37 0.77 -19.56 2.05
N LEU A 38 1.84 -20.37 2.01
CA LEU A 38 2.30 -21.14 3.16
C LEU A 38 2.69 -20.23 4.34
N ASN A 39 3.39 -19.12 4.08
CA ASN A 39 3.74 -18.13 5.10
C ASN A 39 2.49 -17.54 5.76
N TRP A 40 1.46 -17.24 4.98
CA TRP A 40 0.18 -16.78 5.51
C TRP A 40 -0.47 -17.85 6.40
N GLU A 41 -0.60 -19.08 5.92
CA GLU A 41 -1.23 -20.18 6.64
C GLU A 41 -0.55 -20.46 7.98
N LYS A 42 0.80 -20.51 8.01
CA LYS A 42 1.58 -20.72 9.24
C LYS A 42 1.44 -19.58 10.23
N ASN A 43 1.42 -18.34 9.77
CA ASN A 43 1.21 -17.19 10.64
C ASN A 43 -0.23 -17.14 11.19
N ALA A 44 -1.24 -17.43 10.35
CA ALA A 44 -2.63 -17.49 10.76
C ALA A 44 -2.87 -18.62 11.79
N GLU A 45 -2.31 -19.82 11.54
CA GLU A 45 -2.34 -20.95 12.47
C GLU A 45 -1.71 -20.57 13.82
N GLY A 46 -0.51 -19.96 13.79
CA GLY A 46 0.20 -19.51 14.99
C GLY A 46 -0.59 -18.47 15.78
N ALA A 47 -1.17 -17.49 15.11
CA ALA A 47 -1.99 -16.46 15.75
C ALA A 47 -3.26 -17.07 16.40
N ILE A 48 -3.97 -17.94 15.68
CA ILE A 48 -5.18 -18.62 16.21
C ILE A 48 -4.81 -19.49 17.41
N SER A 49 -3.71 -20.24 17.33
CA SER A 49 -3.22 -21.07 18.44
C SER A 49 -2.92 -20.21 19.66
N PHE A 50 -2.21 -19.10 19.49
CA PHE A 50 -1.89 -18.19 20.59
C PHE A 50 -3.14 -17.67 21.31
N PHE A 51 -4.17 -17.26 20.57
CA PHE A 51 -5.43 -16.80 21.19
C PHE A 51 -6.21 -17.91 21.90
N ARG A 52 -6.00 -19.19 21.54
CA ARG A 52 -6.69 -20.34 22.14
C ARG A 52 -5.94 -20.95 23.32
N THR A 53 -4.63 -21.05 23.22
CA THR A 53 -3.79 -21.82 24.15
C THR A 53 -2.67 -21.04 24.83
N GLY A 54 -2.40 -19.80 24.36
CA GLY A 54 -1.25 -18.99 24.78
C GLY A 54 0.07 -19.37 24.08
N GLU A 55 0.04 -20.35 23.16
CA GLU A 55 1.23 -20.85 22.46
C GLU A 55 1.12 -20.61 20.94
N TYR A 56 2.23 -20.26 20.30
CA TYR A 56 2.28 -19.96 18.85
C TYR A 56 2.33 -21.22 17.97
N ALA A 57 1.93 -22.40 18.45
CA ALA A 57 2.02 -23.67 17.74
C ALA A 57 3.44 -23.86 17.14
N ASN A 58 3.51 -24.23 15.85
CA ASN A 58 4.78 -24.45 15.14
C ASN A 58 5.41 -23.16 14.55
N LEU A 59 4.80 -21.99 14.74
CA LEU A 59 5.29 -20.75 14.14
C LEU A 59 6.68 -20.36 14.64
N ILE A 60 7.00 -20.60 15.92
CA ILE A 60 8.30 -20.26 16.51
C ILE A 60 9.45 -20.99 15.80
N ASN A 61 9.22 -22.23 15.38
CA ASN A 61 10.21 -23.07 14.70
C ASN A 61 10.16 -22.96 13.18
N TYR A 62 9.21 -22.19 12.63
CA TYR A 62 9.09 -22.00 11.19
C TYR A 62 10.21 -21.11 10.66
N ILE A 63 10.85 -21.53 9.56
CA ILE A 63 12.05 -20.87 9.02
C ILE A 63 11.75 -19.44 8.56
N ASP A 64 10.58 -19.23 7.94
CA ASP A 64 10.17 -17.94 7.37
C ASP A 64 9.21 -17.15 8.28
N LYS A 65 9.24 -17.39 9.60
CA LYS A 65 8.36 -16.73 10.59
C LYS A 65 8.40 -15.20 10.59
N TYR A 66 9.46 -14.60 10.07
CA TYR A 66 9.62 -13.14 9.94
C TYR A 66 9.25 -12.61 8.55
N HIS A 67 8.72 -13.48 7.70
CA HIS A 67 8.27 -13.09 6.38
C HIS A 67 7.00 -12.24 6.49
N GLY A 68 7.02 -11.04 5.89
CA GLY A 68 5.89 -10.13 5.98
C GLY A 68 4.64 -10.68 5.28
N ILE A 69 3.54 -10.76 6.00
CA ILE A 69 2.25 -11.29 5.52
C ILE A 69 1.16 -10.22 5.45
N GLY A 70 1.50 -8.96 5.73
CA GLY A 70 0.50 -7.88 5.89
C GLY A 70 -0.48 -7.75 4.74
N PHE A 71 -0.03 -7.94 3.51
CA PHE A 71 -0.91 -7.81 2.35
C PHE A 71 -1.97 -8.93 2.25
N HIS A 72 -1.76 -10.09 2.87
CA HIS A 72 -2.76 -11.16 2.88
C HIS A 72 -4.06 -10.74 3.55
N TYR A 73 -4.03 -9.85 4.56
CA TYR A 73 -5.24 -9.32 5.18
C TYR A 73 -6.16 -8.57 4.20
N ILE A 74 -5.59 -7.98 3.13
CA ILE A 74 -6.35 -7.35 2.06
C ILE A 74 -6.72 -8.37 0.98
N SER A 75 -5.80 -9.27 0.61
CA SER A 75 -6.00 -10.19 -0.52
C SER A 75 -6.96 -11.33 -0.21
N ILE A 76 -7.11 -11.77 1.04
CA ILE A 76 -8.05 -12.84 1.42
C ILE A 76 -9.52 -12.51 1.08
N PRO A 77 -10.07 -11.34 1.40
CA PRO A 77 -11.44 -11.00 0.96
C PRO A 77 -11.63 -11.08 -0.55
N PHE A 78 -10.62 -10.69 -1.33
CA PHE A 78 -10.65 -10.81 -2.79
C PHE A 78 -10.56 -12.27 -3.24
N GLN A 79 -9.72 -13.05 -2.57
CA GLN A 79 -9.63 -14.50 -2.80
C GLN A 79 -11.00 -15.16 -2.65
N GLU A 80 -11.69 -14.90 -1.56
CA GLU A 80 -13.03 -15.47 -1.31
C GLU A 80 -14.05 -15.00 -2.35
N LEU A 81 -13.97 -13.74 -2.79
CA LEU A 81 -14.90 -13.18 -3.77
C LEU A 81 -14.68 -13.77 -5.17
N PHE A 82 -13.46 -13.97 -5.60
CA PHE A 82 -13.10 -14.30 -6.99
C PHE A 82 -12.75 -15.77 -7.21
N ASN A 83 -12.53 -16.57 -6.16
CA ASN A 83 -12.08 -17.95 -6.28
C ASN A 83 -13.00 -18.81 -7.18
N GLY A 84 -14.32 -18.74 -7.02
CA GLY A 84 -15.28 -19.47 -7.86
C GLY A 84 -15.16 -19.06 -9.33
N ILE A 85 -15.10 -17.76 -9.60
CA ILE A 85 -14.96 -17.22 -10.97
C ILE A 85 -13.65 -17.71 -11.60
N VAL A 86 -12.54 -17.64 -10.86
CA VAL A 86 -11.24 -18.10 -11.35
C VAL A 86 -11.24 -19.61 -11.67
N TYR A 87 -11.86 -20.40 -10.81
CA TYR A 87 -12.01 -21.84 -11.02
C TYR A 87 -12.79 -22.16 -12.29
N ASP A 88 -13.87 -21.40 -12.56
CA ASP A 88 -14.71 -21.62 -13.74
C ASP A 88 -14.05 -21.17 -15.06
N ILE A 89 -13.24 -20.12 -15.03
CA ILE A 89 -12.62 -19.57 -16.27
C ILE A 89 -11.24 -20.14 -16.58
N ASN A 90 -10.56 -20.75 -15.60
CA ASN A 90 -9.24 -21.33 -15.78
C ASN A 90 -9.29 -22.85 -15.50
N ASP A 91 -8.68 -23.64 -16.35
CA ASP A 91 -8.54 -25.08 -16.12
C ASP A 91 -7.38 -25.37 -15.13
N ILE A 92 -7.59 -25.00 -13.86
CA ILE A 92 -6.59 -25.13 -12.79
C ILE A 92 -7.19 -25.83 -11.57
N SER A 93 -6.32 -26.32 -10.67
CA SER A 93 -6.75 -26.93 -9.41
C SER A 93 -7.48 -25.92 -8.51
N GLN A 94 -8.32 -26.41 -7.59
CA GLN A 94 -9.00 -25.57 -6.60
C GLN A 94 -8.01 -24.77 -5.74
N TYR A 95 -6.84 -25.33 -5.42
CA TYR A 95 -5.79 -24.60 -4.71
C TYR A 95 -5.16 -23.51 -5.59
N GLY A 96 -4.95 -23.80 -6.88
CA GLY A 96 -4.47 -22.81 -7.83
C GLY A 96 -5.43 -21.63 -7.99
N SER A 97 -6.76 -21.89 -8.02
CA SER A 97 -7.74 -20.81 -8.12
C SER A 97 -7.73 -19.87 -6.91
N LEU A 98 -7.44 -20.39 -5.72
CA LEU A 98 -7.24 -19.56 -4.50
C LEU A 98 -6.04 -18.61 -4.65
N LEU A 99 -4.94 -19.07 -5.25
CA LEU A 99 -3.76 -18.23 -5.46
C LEU A 99 -4.06 -17.12 -6.48
N VAL A 100 -4.57 -17.48 -7.65
CA VAL A 100 -4.89 -16.54 -8.74
C VAL A 100 -5.93 -15.51 -8.32
N ALA A 101 -6.93 -15.88 -7.53
CA ALA A 101 -7.97 -14.96 -7.07
C ALA A 101 -7.40 -13.74 -6.30
N LYS A 102 -6.27 -13.91 -5.59
CA LYS A 102 -5.57 -12.83 -4.89
C LYS A 102 -4.98 -11.77 -5.81
N HIS A 103 -4.71 -12.11 -7.06
CA HIS A 103 -4.14 -11.18 -8.04
C HIS A 103 -5.02 -9.95 -8.23
N SER A 104 -6.33 -10.11 -8.15
CA SER A 104 -7.29 -8.99 -8.23
C SER A 104 -7.05 -7.92 -7.14
N ALA A 105 -6.66 -8.33 -5.94
CA ALA A 105 -6.33 -7.40 -4.86
C ALA A 105 -5.04 -6.62 -5.15
N ILE A 106 -4.05 -7.28 -5.77
CA ILE A 106 -2.78 -6.63 -6.14
C ILE A 106 -3.06 -5.53 -7.16
N PHE A 107 -3.80 -5.88 -8.22
CA PHE A 107 -4.14 -4.91 -9.27
C PHE A 107 -5.02 -3.78 -8.74
N PHE A 108 -5.96 -4.08 -7.86
CA PHE A 108 -6.80 -3.09 -7.21
C PHE A 108 -5.96 -2.06 -6.43
N ILE A 109 -5.05 -2.51 -5.55
CA ILE A 109 -4.22 -1.60 -4.74
C ILE A 109 -3.21 -0.83 -5.60
N PHE A 110 -2.69 -1.45 -6.68
CA PHE A 110 -1.84 -0.78 -7.65
C PHE A 110 -2.58 0.37 -8.34
N THR A 111 -3.83 0.15 -8.76
CA THR A 111 -4.67 1.20 -9.35
C THR A 111 -4.92 2.34 -8.37
N ILE A 112 -5.21 2.02 -7.10
CA ILE A 112 -5.34 3.03 -6.03
C ILE A 112 -4.03 3.82 -5.88
N SER A 113 -2.88 3.17 -5.88
CA SER A 113 -1.59 3.86 -5.79
C SER A 113 -1.36 4.83 -6.94
N GLY A 114 -1.84 4.50 -8.15
CA GLY A 114 -1.81 5.40 -9.30
C GLY A 114 -2.61 6.69 -9.06
N TYR A 115 -3.75 6.60 -8.38
CA TYR A 115 -4.50 7.81 -7.99
C TYR A 115 -3.71 8.67 -6.98
N PHE A 116 -3.07 8.06 -5.99
CA PHE A 116 -2.23 8.80 -5.04
C PHE A 116 -0.97 9.37 -5.71
N TYR A 117 -0.40 8.66 -6.67
CA TYR A 117 0.69 9.16 -7.50
C TYR A 117 0.28 10.40 -8.31
N PHE A 118 -0.93 10.40 -8.89
CA PHE A 118 -1.51 11.58 -9.51
C PHE A 118 -1.61 12.76 -8.54
N LEU A 119 -2.12 12.53 -7.32
CA LEU A 119 -2.26 13.58 -6.31
C LEU A 119 -0.90 14.16 -5.89
N ILE A 120 0.13 13.33 -5.75
CA ILE A 120 1.51 13.76 -5.44
C ILE A 120 2.04 14.64 -6.58
N ASN A 121 1.96 14.17 -7.83
CA ASN A 121 2.45 14.93 -8.99
C ASN A 121 1.72 16.27 -9.13
N HIS A 122 0.40 16.27 -8.96
CA HIS A 122 -0.38 17.50 -9.03
C HIS A 122 -0.03 18.49 -7.91
N LYS A 123 0.22 17.99 -6.71
CA LYS A 123 0.64 18.82 -5.58
C LYS A 123 2.01 19.46 -5.80
N ILE A 124 2.94 18.73 -6.43
CA ILE A 124 4.33 19.20 -6.64
C ILE A 124 4.42 20.11 -7.87
N SER A 125 3.84 19.69 -9.00
CA SER A 125 3.99 20.40 -10.28
C SER A 125 2.99 21.53 -10.48
N GLN A 126 1.84 21.49 -9.80
CA GLN A 126 0.69 22.37 -10.04
C GLN A 126 0.17 22.30 -11.48
N ASP A 127 0.63 21.33 -12.27
CA ASP A 127 0.24 21.10 -13.67
C ASP A 127 -0.62 19.84 -13.78
N LEU A 128 -1.87 20.03 -14.20
CA LEU A 128 -2.85 18.96 -14.31
C LEU A 128 -2.51 17.98 -15.45
N LEU A 129 -2.02 18.50 -16.59
CA LEU A 129 -1.69 17.69 -17.76
C LEU A 129 -0.47 16.80 -17.46
N PHE A 130 0.58 17.40 -16.91
CA PHE A 130 1.76 16.66 -16.47
C PHE A 130 1.40 15.56 -15.48
N SER A 131 0.54 15.85 -14.49
CA SER A 131 0.13 14.90 -13.48
C SER A 131 -0.65 13.71 -14.07
N LYS A 132 -1.51 13.96 -15.06
CA LYS A 132 -2.24 12.91 -15.77
C LYS A 132 -1.31 12.04 -16.61
N ILE A 133 -0.45 12.66 -17.42
CA ILE A 133 0.48 11.92 -18.29
C ILE A 133 1.44 11.06 -17.46
N SER A 134 2.07 11.63 -16.43
CA SER A 134 2.99 10.88 -15.57
C SER A 134 2.30 9.71 -14.88
N THR A 135 1.02 9.85 -14.50
CA THR A 135 0.24 8.77 -13.90
C THR A 135 -0.08 7.67 -14.90
N ILE A 136 -0.45 8.04 -16.13
CA ILE A 136 -0.67 7.06 -17.21
C ILE A 136 0.62 6.27 -17.49
N ILE A 137 1.76 6.96 -17.57
CA ILE A 137 3.07 6.32 -17.76
C ILE A 137 3.36 5.36 -16.59
N TYR A 138 3.13 5.78 -15.34
CA TYR A 138 3.32 4.93 -14.16
C TYR A 138 2.47 3.66 -14.21
N LEU A 139 1.17 3.79 -14.51
CA LEU A 139 0.23 2.67 -14.54
C LEU A 139 0.47 1.73 -15.73
N LEU A 140 0.91 2.25 -16.87
CA LEU A 140 1.16 1.47 -18.08
C LEU A 140 2.64 1.07 -18.24
N TYR A 141 3.52 1.43 -17.28
CA TYR A 141 4.91 1.00 -17.35
C TYR A 141 5.01 -0.53 -17.37
N PRO A 142 5.54 -1.15 -18.43
CA PRO A 142 5.38 -2.59 -18.70
C PRO A 142 5.81 -3.49 -17.54
N TYR A 143 6.91 -3.15 -16.86
CA TYR A 143 7.40 -3.90 -15.72
C TYR A 143 6.40 -3.85 -14.53
N LEU A 144 5.93 -2.66 -14.15
CA LEU A 144 4.99 -2.49 -13.04
C LEU A 144 3.64 -3.11 -13.37
N PHE A 145 3.14 -2.87 -14.58
CA PHE A 145 1.88 -3.43 -15.05
C PHE A 145 1.92 -4.97 -15.05
N GLY A 146 3.00 -5.58 -15.56
CA GLY A 146 3.17 -7.03 -15.54
C GLY A 146 3.22 -7.60 -14.12
N HIS A 147 4.03 -7.01 -13.25
CA HIS A 147 4.11 -7.44 -11.84
C HIS A 147 2.81 -7.19 -11.06
N ALA A 148 2.02 -6.18 -11.43
CA ALA A 148 0.73 -5.90 -10.79
C ALA A 148 -0.30 -7.01 -11.05
N GLN A 149 -0.05 -7.92 -11.99
CA GLN A 149 -0.92 -9.04 -12.26
C GLN A 149 -0.78 -10.20 -11.25
N PHE A 150 0.37 -10.35 -10.56
CA PHE A 150 0.61 -11.53 -9.72
C PHE A 150 1.53 -11.31 -8.50
N ASN A 151 2.31 -10.22 -8.44
CA ASN A 151 3.32 -10.07 -7.40
C ASN A 151 2.73 -9.57 -6.07
N LEU A 152 2.49 -10.49 -5.14
CA LEU A 152 1.87 -10.26 -3.83
C LEU A 152 2.70 -9.41 -2.86
N LYS A 153 3.96 -9.11 -3.18
CA LYS A 153 4.86 -8.37 -2.29
C LYS A 153 5.32 -7.02 -2.82
N ASP A 154 6.00 -7.02 -3.96
CA ASP A 154 6.69 -5.81 -4.41
C ASP A 154 5.71 -4.73 -4.86
N ILE A 155 4.62 -5.11 -5.52
CA ILE A 155 3.61 -4.17 -5.98
C ILE A 155 2.79 -3.60 -4.82
N PRO A 156 2.24 -4.39 -3.88
CA PRO A 156 1.62 -3.85 -2.70
C PRO A 156 2.56 -2.97 -1.88
N PHE A 157 3.81 -3.39 -1.71
CA PHE A 157 4.83 -2.60 -1.02
C PHE A 157 5.05 -1.23 -1.66
N LEU A 158 5.27 -1.18 -3.00
CA LEU A 158 5.38 0.07 -3.76
C LEU A 158 4.12 0.92 -3.63
N SER A 159 2.96 0.29 -3.73
CA SER A 159 1.67 0.96 -3.66
C SER A 159 1.46 1.66 -2.31
N PHE A 160 1.70 0.95 -1.21
CA PHE A 160 1.60 1.53 0.13
C PHE A 160 2.69 2.57 0.40
N TRP A 161 3.89 2.42 -0.17
CA TRP A 161 4.92 3.45 -0.09
C TRP A 161 4.45 4.78 -0.72
N ILE A 162 3.85 4.73 -1.90
CA ILE A 162 3.30 5.92 -2.57
C ILE A 162 2.17 6.55 -1.73
N ILE A 163 1.26 5.72 -1.19
CA ILE A 163 0.17 6.20 -0.35
C ILE A 163 0.72 6.89 0.92
N CYS A 164 1.67 6.26 1.60
CA CYS A 164 2.35 6.86 2.76
C CYS A 164 3.03 8.19 2.41
N SER A 165 3.71 8.26 1.26
CA SER A 165 4.37 9.47 0.78
C SER A 165 3.38 10.61 0.57
N TYR A 166 2.18 10.34 0.05
CA TYR A 166 1.13 11.34 -0.09
C TYR A 166 0.68 11.91 1.25
N PHE A 167 0.39 11.03 2.23
CA PHE A 167 -0.03 11.48 3.56
C PHE A 167 1.08 12.24 4.28
N PHE A 168 2.33 11.83 4.13
CA PHE A 168 3.48 12.54 4.65
C PHE A 168 3.63 13.94 4.03
N LEU A 169 3.49 14.06 2.70
CA LEU A 169 3.53 15.35 2.01
C LEU A 169 2.43 16.30 2.50
N ASN A 170 1.24 15.79 2.84
CA ASN A 170 0.19 16.62 3.43
C ASN A 170 0.59 17.15 4.82
N ILE A 171 1.27 16.34 5.63
CA ILE A 171 1.79 16.78 6.93
C ILE A 171 2.88 17.83 6.75
N ILE A 172 3.80 17.64 5.80
CA ILE A 172 4.85 18.62 5.47
C ILE A 172 4.23 19.95 5.03
N GLU A 173 3.19 19.91 4.21
CA GLU A 173 2.48 21.12 3.78
C GLU A 173 1.79 21.83 4.95
N ASP A 174 1.08 21.08 5.82
CA ASP A 174 0.45 21.68 7.01
C ASP A 174 1.51 22.35 7.92
N LEU A 175 2.67 21.72 8.10
CA LEU A 175 3.81 22.29 8.83
C LEU A 175 4.39 23.52 8.13
N TYR A 176 4.54 23.47 6.81
CA TYR A 176 5.03 24.60 6.03
C TYR A 176 4.11 25.82 6.15
N LEU A 177 2.80 25.61 6.21
CA LEU A 177 1.79 26.66 6.34
C LEU A 177 1.50 27.05 7.80
N ASP A 178 2.31 26.62 8.79
CA ASP A 178 2.12 26.83 10.22
C ASP A 178 0.76 26.34 10.77
N LYS A 179 0.13 25.42 10.09
CA LYS A 179 -1.12 24.79 10.55
C LYS A 179 -0.83 23.75 11.63
N LYS A 180 -1.80 23.55 12.53
CA LYS A 180 -1.75 22.42 13.47
C LYS A 180 -1.98 21.11 12.71
N ILE A 181 -1.08 20.13 12.91
CA ILE A 181 -1.25 18.80 12.33
C ILE A 181 -2.52 18.15 12.90
N LYS A 182 -3.37 17.66 12.01
CA LYS A 182 -4.59 16.95 12.40
C LYS A 182 -4.24 15.56 12.95
N LEU A 183 -4.76 15.21 14.12
CA LEU A 183 -4.55 13.88 14.71
C LEU A 183 -4.93 12.75 13.74
N LYS A 184 -6.04 12.94 13.00
CA LYS A 184 -6.46 11.97 11.96
C LYS A 184 -5.39 11.73 10.90
N SER A 185 -4.67 12.75 10.44
CA SER A 185 -3.61 12.62 9.44
C SER A 185 -2.41 11.84 9.98
N LEU A 186 -2.03 12.10 11.25
CA LEU A 186 -0.97 11.33 11.92
C LEU A 186 -1.38 9.87 12.13
N PHE A 187 -2.61 9.64 12.60
CA PHE A 187 -3.13 8.28 12.76
C PHE A 187 -3.09 7.48 11.46
N PHE A 188 -3.60 8.07 10.37
CA PHE A 188 -3.57 7.40 9.07
C PHE A 188 -2.15 7.13 8.57
N LEU A 189 -1.23 8.10 8.72
CA LEU A 189 0.16 7.90 8.33
C LEU A 189 0.81 6.79 9.15
N SER A 190 0.62 6.79 10.48
CA SER A 190 1.17 5.76 11.37
C SER A 190 0.63 4.37 11.02
N PHE A 191 -0.70 4.25 10.86
CA PHE A 191 -1.34 2.99 10.47
C PHE A 191 -0.84 2.47 9.12
N LEU A 192 -0.79 3.31 8.09
CA LEU A 192 -0.31 2.93 6.76
C LEU A 192 1.17 2.57 6.77
N THR A 193 1.99 3.26 7.58
CA THR A 193 3.41 2.95 7.72
C THR A 193 3.61 1.60 8.43
N ALA A 194 2.86 1.32 9.50
CA ALA A 194 2.88 0.01 10.15
C ALA A 194 2.45 -1.09 9.19
N PHE A 195 1.40 -0.84 8.40
CA PHE A 195 0.94 -1.79 7.38
C PHE A 195 2.00 -2.01 6.28
N LEU A 196 2.67 -0.96 5.80
CA LEU A 196 3.79 -1.08 4.85
C LEU A 196 4.91 -1.97 5.41
N ILE A 197 5.28 -1.80 6.68
CA ILE A 197 6.31 -2.61 7.35
C ILE A 197 5.84 -4.06 7.51
N SER A 198 4.54 -4.30 7.74
CA SER A 198 3.98 -5.65 7.83
C SER A 198 4.00 -6.41 6.49
N ILE A 199 4.02 -5.71 5.34
CA ILE A 199 4.23 -6.33 4.02
C ILE A 199 5.70 -6.74 3.85
N ARG A 200 6.63 -5.85 4.19
CA ARG A 200 8.09 -6.10 4.14
C ARG A 200 8.79 -5.30 5.23
N ILE A 201 9.67 -5.93 5.98
CA ILE A 201 10.48 -5.27 7.02
C ILE A 201 11.32 -4.11 6.46
N SER A 202 11.70 -4.17 5.17
CA SER A 202 12.38 -3.08 4.46
C SER A 202 11.55 -1.78 4.40
N GLY A 203 10.24 -1.84 4.71
CA GLY A 203 9.39 -0.66 4.90
C GLY A 203 9.91 0.31 5.97
N LEU A 204 10.75 -0.14 6.89
CA LEU A 204 11.44 0.74 7.85
C LEU A 204 12.26 1.84 7.16
N ILE A 205 12.72 1.64 5.93
CA ILE A 205 13.47 2.65 5.17
C ILE A 205 12.62 3.91 4.90
N ILE A 206 11.29 3.83 4.94
CA ILE A 206 10.41 5.00 4.76
C ILE A 206 10.66 6.08 5.82
N PHE A 207 11.13 5.72 7.02
CA PHE A 207 11.50 6.70 8.05
C PHE A 207 12.66 7.59 7.62
N ILE A 208 13.57 7.09 6.77
CA ILE A 208 14.64 7.92 6.17
C ILE A 208 14.00 8.99 5.26
N GLN A 209 13.00 8.62 4.45
CA GLN A 209 12.26 9.59 3.64
C GLN A 209 11.57 10.65 4.50
N TYR A 210 10.93 10.25 5.60
CA TYR A 210 10.30 11.19 6.53
C TYR A 210 11.30 12.13 7.17
N PHE A 211 12.44 11.59 7.60
CA PHE A 211 13.51 12.37 8.21
C PHE A 211 14.10 13.39 7.22
N ILE A 212 14.41 12.98 5.99
CA ILE A 212 14.92 13.87 4.94
C ILE A 212 13.87 14.98 4.65
N GLY A 213 12.59 14.65 4.53
CA GLY A 213 11.53 15.62 4.29
C GLY A 213 11.43 16.67 5.42
N LEU A 214 11.54 16.24 6.68
CA LEU A 214 11.56 17.15 7.82
C LEU A 214 12.80 18.03 7.86
N ILE A 215 14.00 17.47 7.63
CA ILE A 215 15.24 18.27 7.56
C ILE A 215 15.14 19.33 6.45
N THR A 216 14.64 18.93 5.29
CA THR A 216 14.45 19.84 4.17
C THR A 216 13.52 21.00 4.57
N LEU A 217 12.40 20.70 5.21
CA LEU A 217 11.47 21.71 5.71
C LEU A 217 12.15 22.68 6.72
N PHE A 218 12.92 22.16 7.68
CA PHE A 218 13.62 22.98 8.68
C PHE A 218 14.63 23.93 8.03
N ASN A 219 15.39 23.45 7.05
CA ASN A 219 16.38 24.24 6.36
C ASN A 219 15.75 25.38 5.55
N PHE A 220 14.68 25.11 4.81
CA PHE A 220 14.02 26.10 3.97
C PHE A 220 13.25 27.16 4.78
N LYS A 221 12.60 26.77 5.86
CA LYS A 221 11.71 27.68 6.61
C LYS A 221 12.41 28.34 7.82
N LYS A 222 13.66 27.99 8.17
CA LYS A 222 14.32 28.37 9.44
C LYS A 222 13.41 28.09 10.65
N PHE A 223 12.70 26.98 10.59
CA PHE A 223 11.68 26.60 11.56
C PHE A 223 12.33 26.29 12.91
N LYS A 224 11.83 26.90 14.00
CA LYS A 224 12.33 26.57 15.33
C LYS A 224 11.65 25.28 15.80
N LEU A 225 12.44 24.23 16.03
CA LEU A 225 11.96 22.91 16.49
C LEU A 225 11.07 23.00 17.72
N ASN A 226 11.36 23.95 18.63
CA ASN A 226 10.55 24.19 19.83
C ASN A 226 9.10 24.57 19.51
N ASN A 227 8.86 25.32 18.43
CA ASN A 227 7.49 25.70 18.03
C ASN A 227 6.71 24.50 17.47
N LEU A 228 7.39 23.59 16.78
CA LEU A 228 6.78 22.37 16.27
C LEU A 228 6.38 21.45 17.44
N ILE A 229 7.30 21.23 18.37
CA ILE A 229 7.08 20.35 19.52
C ILE A 229 5.97 20.92 20.39
N SER A 230 6.04 22.19 20.80
CA SER A 230 5.04 22.81 21.70
C SER A 230 3.63 22.81 21.10
N LYS A 231 3.49 23.02 19.78
CA LYS A 231 2.20 23.09 19.10
C LYS A 231 1.57 21.72 18.81
N ASN A 232 2.38 20.68 18.65
CA ASN A 232 1.94 19.36 18.19
C ASN A 232 2.28 18.23 19.17
N LEU A 233 2.87 18.52 20.34
CA LEU A 233 3.39 17.54 21.28
C LEU A 233 2.37 16.44 21.61
N THR A 234 1.15 16.81 21.98
CA THR A 234 0.09 15.87 22.33
C THR A 234 -0.25 14.93 21.17
N ASN A 235 -0.36 15.47 19.93
CA ASN A 235 -0.70 14.68 18.77
C ASN A 235 0.44 13.72 18.37
N ILE A 236 1.70 14.15 18.54
CA ILE A 236 2.88 13.32 18.30
C ILE A 236 2.94 12.16 19.30
N PHE A 237 2.72 12.45 20.61
CA PHE A 237 2.70 11.40 21.63
C PHE A 237 1.60 10.37 21.38
N ILE A 238 0.38 10.82 21.06
CA ILE A 238 -0.74 9.92 20.76
C ILE A 238 -0.40 9.05 19.53
N SER A 239 0.21 9.63 18.48
CA SER A 239 0.55 8.83 17.29
C SER A 239 1.67 7.82 17.55
N ILE A 240 2.66 8.14 18.38
CA ILE A 240 3.70 7.17 18.79
C ILE A 240 3.08 6.03 19.58
N PHE A 241 2.18 6.35 20.53
CA PHE A 241 1.51 5.33 21.34
C PHE A 241 0.61 4.40 20.51
N LEU A 242 -0.02 4.92 19.45
CA LEU A 242 -0.85 4.12 18.54
C LEU A 242 -0.02 3.28 17.54
N PHE A 243 1.27 3.62 17.38
CA PHE A 243 2.19 2.86 16.52
C PHE A 243 2.85 1.68 17.24
N LEU A 244 3.06 1.79 18.57
CA LEU A 244 3.60 0.73 19.44
C LEU A 244 2.51 -0.29 19.82
#